data_15f9e421217da784f2a8920776daf3df
#
_entry.id   15f9e421217da784f2a8920776daf3df
#
_cell.length_a   1.000
_cell.length_b   1.000
_cell.length_c   1.000
_cell.angle_alpha   90.00
_cell.angle_beta   90.00
_cell.angle_gamma   90.00
#
_symmetry.space_group_name_H-M   'P 1'
#
loop_
_entity.id
_entity.type
_entity.pdbx_description
1 polymer ?
#
loop_
_entity_poly.entity_id
_entity_poly.type
_entity_poly.pdbx_seq_one_letter_code
_entity_poly.pdbx_strand_id
1 'polypeptide(L)'
;MRTFKAHLDKKLQDSQFMELYEEERELLKIGLEIAEARAHAGMSQTELARRANVTQQQLSKIENGINCNMLTFLKVCRALGLIYKSAG
;
A
#
# COMPACT_ATOMS: atom_id res chain seq x y z
N MET A 1 18.20 -14.78 -4.92
CA MET A 1 16.83 -14.95 -5.38
C MET A 1 16.49 -16.38 -5.71
N ARG A 2 17.44 -17.13 -6.17
CA ARG A 2 17.18 -18.53 -6.47
C ARG A 2 16.70 -19.29 -5.24
N THR A 3 17.33 -19.01 -4.11
CA THR A 3 16.94 -19.66 -2.87
C THR A 3 15.52 -19.30 -2.49
N PHE A 4 15.17 -18.03 -2.69
CA PHE A 4 13.82 -17.56 -2.39
C PHE A 4 12.81 -18.26 -3.30
N LYS A 5 13.12 -18.39 -4.58
CA LYS A 5 12.19 -19.00 -5.51
C LYS A 5 11.97 -20.47 -5.20
N ALA A 6 13.05 -21.19 -4.90
CA ALA A 6 12.92 -22.60 -4.54
C ALA A 6 12.11 -22.75 -3.27
N HIS A 7 12.34 -21.88 -2.31
CA HIS A 7 11.60 -21.90 -1.07
C HIS A 7 10.13 -21.57 -1.32
N LEU A 8 9.88 -20.59 -2.17
CA LEU A 8 8.52 -20.20 -2.52
C LEU A 8 7.77 -21.34 -3.19
N ASP A 9 8.40 -21.99 -4.17
CA ASP A 9 7.75 -23.10 -4.86
C ASP A 9 7.31 -24.17 -3.88
N LYS A 10 8.16 -24.48 -2.93
CA LYS A 10 7.84 -25.47 -1.94
C LYS A 10 6.71 -25.01 -1.04
N LYS A 11 6.73 -23.73 -0.65
CA LYS A 11 5.73 -23.18 0.26
C LYS A 11 4.41 -22.91 -0.41
N LEU A 12 4.37 -22.78 -1.71
CA LEU A 12 3.13 -22.52 -2.40
C LEU A 12 2.12 -23.62 -2.26
N GLN A 13 2.54 -24.78 -1.77
CA GLN A 13 1.61 -25.84 -1.46
C GLN A 13 0.96 -25.67 -0.10
N ASP A 14 1.44 -24.71 0.67
CA ASP A 14 0.90 -24.40 1.97
C ASP A 14 -0.11 -23.27 1.81
N SER A 15 -1.37 -23.52 2.18
CA SER A 15 -2.42 -22.55 1.99
C SER A 15 -2.18 -21.27 2.80
N GLN A 16 -1.56 -21.39 3.98
CA GLN A 16 -1.25 -20.21 4.78
C GLN A 16 -0.23 -19.34 4.10
N PHE A 17 0.78 -19.96 3.52
CA PHE A 17 1.81 -19.21 2.83
C PHE A 17 1.24 -18.52 1.59
N MET A 18 0.34 -19.21 0.89
CA MET A 18 -0.33 -18.62 -0.27
C MET A 18 -1.12 -17.37 0.11
N GLU A 19 -1.82 -17.44 1.22
CA GLU A 19 -2.58 -16.29 1.68
C GLU A 19 -1.68 -15.10 1.97
N LEU A 20 -0.56 -15.34 2.67
CA LEU A 20 0.36 -14.26 2.97
C LEU A 20 0.94 -13.66 1.70
N TYR A 21 1.28 -14.51 0.74
CA TYR A 21 1.85 -14.05 -0.51
C TYR A 21 0.86 -13.15 -1.26
N GLU A 22 -0.40 -13.54 -1.28
CA GLU A 22 -1.41 -12.78 -1.96
C GLU A 22 -1.71 -11.47 -1.25
N GLU A 23 -1.67 -11.49 0.08
CA GLU A 23 -1.86 -10.27 0.84
C GLU A 23 -0.77 -9.25 0.54
N GLU A 24 0.47 -9.71 0.43
CA GLU A 24 1.57 -8.81 0.10
C GLU A 24 1.42 -8.24 -1.31
N ARG A 25 0.95 -9.05 -2.23
CA ARG A 25 0.69 -8.56 -3.58
C ARG A 25 -0.40 -7.51 -3.59
N GLU A 26 -1.43 -7.69 -2.78
CA GLU A 26 -2.49 -6.71 -2.67
C GLU A 26 -1.97 -5.40 -2.10
N LEU A 27 -1.11 -5.48 -1.10
CA LEU A 27 -0.54 -4.27 -0.53
C LEU A 27 0.30 -3.51 -1.55
N LEU A 28 1.09 -4.23 -2.35
CA LEU A 28 1.86 -3.59 -3.41
C LEU A 28 0.96 -2.92 -4.43
N LYS A 29 -0.12 -3.59 -4.79
CA LYS A 29 -1.04 -3.05 -5.76
C LYS A 29 -1.70 -1.78 -5.24
N ILE A 30 -2.14 -1.80 -3.98
CA ILE A 30 -2.72 -0.63 -3.37
C ILE A 30 -1.69 0.50 -3.31
N GLY A 31 -0.46 0.17 -2.95
CA GLY A 31 0.59 1.18 -2.90
C GLY A 31 0.83 1.84 -4.24
N LEU A 32 0.82 1.06 -5.31
CA LEU A 32 0.96 1.61 -6.65
C LEU A 32 -0.21 2.52 -7.00
N GLU A 33 -1.41 2.13 -6.63
CA GLU A 33 -2.58 2.96 -6.90
C GLU A 33 -2.50 4.29 -6.16
N ILE A 34 -2.01 4.27 -4.93
CA ILE A 34 -1.82 5.50 -4.18
C ILE A 34 -0.78 6.39 -4.87
N ALA A 35 0.34 5.80 -5.28
CA ALA A 35 1.39 6.56 -5.94
C ALA A 35 0.90 7.15 -7.26
N GLU A 36 0.13 6.39 -8.02
CA GLU A 36 -0.43 6.88 -9.27
C GLU A 36 -1.41 8.01 -9.05
N ALA A 37 -2.28 7.87 -8.05
CA ALA A 37 -3.24 8.93 -7.75
C ALA A 37 -2.52 10.19 -7.32
N ARG A 38 -1.44 10.05 -6.56
CA ARG A 38 -0.64 11.19 -6.15
C ARG A 38 -0.02 11.88 -7.36
N ALA A 39 0.55 11.09 -8.26
CA ALA A 39 1.18 11.64 -9.45
C ALA A 39 0.15 12.35 -10.33
N HIS A 40 -1.02 11.76 -10.47
CA HIS A 40 -2.11 12.37 -11.24
C HIS A 40 -2.54 13.69 -10.64
N ALA A 41 -2.48 13.80 -9.32
CA ALA A 41 -2.85 15.04 -8.65
C ALA A 41 -1.70 16.07 -8.69
N GLY A 42 -0.56 15.69 -9.25
CA GLY A 42 0.57 16.60 -9.36
C GLY A 42 1.27 16.86 -8.05
N MET A 43 1.18 15.95 -7.10
CA MET A 43 1.77 16.13 -5.78
C MET A 43 3.02 15.29 -5.59
N SER A 44 4.00 15.86 -4.88
CA SER A 44 5.12 15.07 -4.40
C SER A 44 4.69 14.29 -3.17
N GLN A 45 5.53 13.34 -2.75
CA GLN A 45 5.25 12.63 -1.50
C GLN A 45 5.19 13.59 -0.32
N THR A 46 6.09 14.56 -0.29
CA THR A 46 6.10 15.54 0.79
C THR A 46 4.79 16.31 0.84
N GLU A 47 4.30 16.71 -0.31
CA GLU A 47 3.07 17.48 -0.36
C GLU A 47 1.88 16.64 0.09
N LEU A 48 1.79 15.42 -0.40
CA LEU A 48 0.67 14.56 -0.02
C LEU A 48 0.73 14.23 1.46
N ALA A 49 1.92 13.93 1.98
CA ALA A 49 2.06 13.62 3.40
C ALA A 49 1.61 14.80 4.25
N ARG A 50 1.98 16.00 3.84
CA ARG A 50 1.55 17.19 4.56
C ARG A 50 0.04 17.33 4.55
N ARG A 51 -0.57 17.15 3.41
CA ARG A 51 -2.02 17.29 3.29
C ARG A 51 -2.77 16.20 4.06
N ALA A 52 -2.19 15.01 4.08
CA ALA A 52 -2.81 13.90 4.78
C ALA A 52 -2.52 13.91 6.28
N ASN A 53 -1.62 14.80 6.71
CA ASN A 53 -1.23 14.86 8.11
C ASN A 53 -0.59 13.54 8.56
N VAL A 54 0.27 13.01 7.72
CA VAL A 54 1.08 11.84 8.03
C VAL A 54 2.53 12.19 7.71
N THR A 55 3.46 11.37 8.18
CA THR A 55 4.86 11.62 7.85
C THR A 55 5.16 11.11 6.45
N GLN A 56 6.21 11.68 5.84
CA GLN A 56 6.62 11.21 4.54
C GLN A 56 7.06 9.75 4.59
N GLN A 57 7.67 9.35 5.71
CA GLN A 57 8.06 7.96 5.88
C GLN A 57 6.85 7.03 5.88
N GLN A 58 5.78 7.44 6.55
CA GLN A 58 4.57 6.65 6.55
C GLN A 58 3.99 6.52 5.15
N LEU A 59 3.97 7.61 4.41
CA LEU A 59 3.47 7.58 3.05
C LEU A 59 4.35 6.73 2.15
N SER A 60 5.66 6.86 2.29
CA SER A 60 6.59 6.07 1.50
C SER A 60 6.36 4.58 1.73
N LYS A 61 6.13 4.19 2.97
CA LYS A 61 5.86 2.79 3.27
C LYS A 61 4.60 2.31 2.58
N ILE A 62 3.55 3.12 2.60
CA ILE A 62 2.32 2.76 1.93
C ILE A 62 2.55 2.56 0.44
N GLU A 63 3.24 3.49 -0.19
CA GLU A 63 3.48 3.42 -1.62
C GLU A 63 4.38 2.25 -2.00
N ASN A 64 5.14 1.74 -1.05
CA ASN A 64 5.99 0.57 -1.29
C ASN A 64 5.35 -0.73 -0.84
N GLY A 65 4.07 -0.71 -0.52
CA GLY A 65 3.35 -1.92 -0.19
C GLY A 65 3.62 -2.45 1.20
N ILE A 66 4.11 -1.58 2.09
CA ILE A 66 4.36 -1.97 3.46
C ILE A 66 3.12 -1.67 4.28
N ASN A 67 2.78 -2.59 5.16
CA ASN A 67 1.59 -2.45 5.97
C ASN A 67 1.65 -1.19 6.85
N CYS A 68 0.50 -0.61 7.11
CA CYS A 68 0.38 0.57 7.95
C CYS A 68 -0.88 0.43 8.77
N ASN A 69 -1.07 1.32 9.73
CA ASN A 69 -2.32 1.25 10.46
C ASN A 69 -3.44 1.88 9.62
N MET A 70 -4.64 1.49 9.96
CA MET A 70 -5.80 1.84 9.14
C MET A 70 -6.04 3.33 9.12
N LEU A 71 -5.80 4.01 10.23
CA LEU A 71 -6.02 5.45 10.28
C LEU A 71 -5.06 6.20 9.36
N THR A 72 -3.81 5.79 9.34
CA THR A 72 -2.83 6.41 8.45
C THR A 72 -3.26 6.25 7.00
N PHE A 73 -3.68 5.06 6.64
CA PHE A 73 -4.14 4.79 5.29
C PHE A 73 -5.36 5.65 4.94
N LEU A 74 -6.29 5.74 5.86
CA LEU A 74 -7.50 6.52 5.65
C LEU A 74 -7.19 7.99 5.44
N LYS A 75 -6.25 8.53 6.20
CA LYS A 75 -5.85 9.92 6.04
C LYS A 75 -5.30 10.18 4.64
N VAL A 76 -4.48 9.26 4.14
CA VAL A 76 -3.92 9.40 2.80
C VAL A 76 -5.02 9.34 1.74
N CYS A 77 -5.93 8.40 1.89
CA CYS A 77 -7.03 8.27 0.94
C CYS A 77 -7.89 9.52 0.92
N ARG A 78 -8.17 10.08 2.08
CA ARG A 78 -8.96 11.31 2.14
C ARG A 78 -8.26 12.46 1.43
N ALA A 79 -6.95 12.57 1.62
CA ALA A 79 -6.20 13.65 0.99
C ALA A 79 -6.19 13.51 -0.53
N LEU A 80 -6.32 12.30 -1.03
CA LEU A 80 -6.37 12.05 -2.46
C LEU A 80 -7.79 12.02 -3.03
N GLY A 81 -8.78 12.15 -2.17
CA GLY A 81 -10.15 12.08 -2.63
C GLY A 81 -10.63 10.68 -2.93
N LEU A 82 -9.91 9.69 -2.43
CA LEU A 82 -10.24 8.29 -2.63
C LEU A 82 -11.06 7.75 -1.48
N ILE A 83 -11.96 8.53 -0.97
CA ILE A 83 -12.71 8.13 0.20
C ILE A 83 -13.82 7.20 -0.20
N TYR A 84 -13.93 6.15 0.55
CA TYR A 84 -15.11 5.33 0.46
C TYR A 84 -16.25 6.15 0.98
N LYS A 85 -17.12 6.52 0.11
CA LYS A 85 -18.34 7.10 0.60
C LYS A 85 -19.04 5.98 1.28
N SER A 86 -19.13 6.06 2.57
CA SER A 86 -19.94 5.10 3.27
C SER A 86 -21.29 5.16 2.61
N ALA A 87 -21.94 4.04 2.62
CA ALA A 87 -23.21 3.89 1.93
C ALA A 87 -24.28 4.81 2.47
N GLY A 88 -23.99 5.62 3.31
CA GLY A 88 -24.96 6.57 3.80
C GLY A 88 -24.57 7.92 3.34
#